data_1e0bb98d751e132523573782a4dff284
#
_entry.id   1e0bb98d751e132523573782a4dff284
#
_cell.length_a   1.000
_cell.length_b   1.000
_cell.length_c   1.000
_cell.angle_alpha   90.00
_cell.angle_beta   90.00
_cell.angle_gamma   90.00
#
_symmetry.space_group_name_H-M   'P 1'
#
loop_
_entity.id
_entity.type
_entity.pdbx_description
1 polymer ?
#
loop_
_entity_poly.entity_id
_entity_poly.type
_entity_poly.pdbx_seq_one_letter_code
_entity_poly.pdbx_strand_id
1 'polypeptide(L)'
;MANHKSAEKRARQTERRTAANSARRSRVRTSIKKVEEAIKAGDKKAAVDALKSAQPEIQRGAAARVVAKNAASRRVSRLNARIKAMA
;
A
#
# COMPACT_ATOMS: atom_id res chain seq x y z
N MET A 1 23.81 -0.93 33.65
CA MET A 1 22.99 0.25 33.37
C MET A 1 23.17 0.81 31.97
N ALA A 2 24.21 0.38 31.26
CA ALA A 2 24.35 0.69 29.83
C ALA A 2 23.11 0.26 29.04
N ASN A 3 22.38 -0.74 29.54
CA ASN A 3 21.19 -1.29 28.86
C ASN A 3 20.00 -0.33 28.80
N HIS A 4 19.90 0.63 29.72
CA HIS A 4 18.79 1.59 29.75
C HIS A 4 18.79 2.53 28.53
N LYS A 5 19.93 3.10 28.21
CA LYS A 5 20.04 4.02 27.06
C LYS A 5 19.81 3.29 25.75
N SER A 6 20.30 2.06 25.62
CA SER A 6 20.08 1.21 24.44
C SER A 6 18.61 0.85 24.29
N ALA A 7 17.94 0.52 25.40
CA ALA A 7 16.50 0.19 25.39
C ALA A 7 15.66 1.40 24.99
N GLU A 8 15.97 2.59 25.51
CA GLU A 8 15.29 3.83 25.14
C GLU A 8 15.47 4.17 23.66
N LYS A 9 16.68 4.00 23.15
CA LYS A 9 16.99 4.22 21.74
C LYS A 9 16.21 3.25 20.84
N ARG A 10 16.16 1.98 21.21
CA ARG A 10 15.38 0.96 20.49
C ARG A 10 13.89 1.28 20.50
N ALA A 11 13.37 1.73 21.64
CA ALA A 11 11.97 2.12 21.78
C ALA A 11 11.64 3.27 20.84
N ARG A 12 12.48 4.30 20.77
CA ARG A 12 12.30 5.44 19.86
C ARG A 12 12.37 5.01 18.40
N GLN A 13 13.32 4.14 18.05
CA GLN A 13 13.45 3.61 16.69
C GLN A 13 12.22 2.80 16.28
N THR A 14 11.70 1.97 17.22
CA THR A 14 10.51 1.17 17.01
C THR A 14 9.29 2.06 16.78
N GLU A 15 9.12 3.12 17.57
CA GLU A 15 8.03 4.08 17.41
C GLU A 15 8.07 4.74 16.03
N ARG A 16 9.22 5.22 15.60
CA ARG A 16 9.41 5.84 14.29
C ARG A 16 9.09 4.86 13.16
N ARG A 17 9.58 3.64 13.27
CA ARG A 17 9.35 2.59 12.28
C ARG A 17 7.88 2.21 12.20
N THR A 18 7.24 2.05 13.35
CA THR A 18 5.80 1.73 13.43
C THR A 18 4.97 2.83 12.80
N ALA A 19 5.28 4.10 13.09
CA ALA A 19 4.58 5.24 12.51
C ALA A 19 4.76 5.30 10.99
N ALA A 20 5.98 5.11 10.50
CA ALA A 20 6.28 5.10 9.07
C ALA A 20 5.56 3.95 8.35
N ASN A 21 5.58 2.75 8.94
CA ASN A 21 4.92 1.56 8.37
C ASN A 21 3.40 1.72 8.35
N SER A 22 2.82 2.28 9.42
CA SER A 22 1.40 2.57 9.51
C SER A 22 0.97 3.56 8.43
N ALA A 23 1.75 4.61 8.21
CA ALA A 23 1.50 5.60 7.16
C ALA A 23 1.56 4.96 5.77
N ARG A 24 2.52 4.08 5.52
CA ARG A 24 2.64 3.36 4.24
C ARG A 24 1.46 2.44 4.00
N ARG A 25 1.03 1.69 5.01
CA ARG A 25 -0.16 0.82 4.90
C ARG A 25 -1.40 1.63 4.57
N SER A 26 -1.57 2.76 5.23
CA SER A 26 -2.71 3.65 4.97
C SER A 26 -2.71 4.16 3.53
N ARG A 27 -1.56 4.55 3.01
CA ARG A 27 -1.43 5.00 1.61
C ARG A 27 -1.77 3.89 0.63
N VAL A 28 -1.30 2.67 0.87
CA VAL A 28 -1.60 1.51 0.02
C VAL A 28 -3.11 1.23 0.04
N ARG A 29 -3.72 1.18 1.21
CA ARG A 29 -5.17 0.94 1.35
C ARG A 29 -5.99 2.01 0.65
N THR A 30 -5.63 3.28 0.83
CA THR A 30 -6.32 4.40 0.20
C THR A 30 -6.22 4.33 -1.31
N SER A 31 -5.04 4.00 -1.84
CA SER A 31 -4.83 3.85 -3.28
C SER A 31 -5.68 2.74 -3.87
N ILE A 32 -5.71 1.58 -3.21
CA ILE A 32 -6.52 0.44 -3.63
C ILE A 32 -8.01 0.79 -3.58
N LYS A 33 -8.44 1.45 -2.51
CA LYS A 33 -9.83 1.86 -2.34
C LYS A 33 -10.29 2.78 -3.47
N LYS A 34 -9.45 3.72 -3.90
CA LYS A 34 -9.75 4.61 -5.03
C LYS A 34 -9.96 3.83 -6.32
N VAL A 35 -9.15 2.82 -6.59
CA VAL A 35 -9.33 1.95 -7.76
C VAL A 35 -10.66 1.21 -7.67
N GLU A 36 -10.95 0.61 -6.53
CA GLU A 36 -12.20 -0.14 -6.32
C GLU A 36 -13.43 0.74 -6.44
N GLU A 37 -13.39 1.97 -5.93
CA GLU A 37 -14.48 2.94 -6.06
C GLU A 37 -14.73 3.31 -7.52
N ALA A 38 -13.68 3.52 -8.30
CA ALA A 38 -13.79 3.80 -9.73
C ALA A 38 -14.39 2.63 -10.51
N ILE A 39 -14.02 1.40 -10.15
CA ILE A 39 -14.59 0.19 -10.74
C ILE A 39 -16.07 0.08 -10.42
N LYS A 40 -16.45 0.32 -9.15
CA LYS A 40 -17.86 0.31 -8.72
C LYS A 40 -18.71 1.36 -9.44
N ALA A 41 -18.12 2.54 -9.68
CA ALA A 41 -18.78 3.62 -10.40
C ALA A 41 -18.92 3.32 -11.90
N GLY A 42 -18.26 2.29 -12.42
CA GLY A 42 -18.30 1.94 -13.84
C GLY A 42 -17.48 2.88 -14.72
N ASP A 43 -16.61 3.68 -14.14
CA ASP A 43 -15.75 4.61 -14.87
C ASP A 43 -14.39 3.95 -15.16
N LYS A 44 -14.28 3.34 -16.32
CA LYS A 44 -13.07 2.62 -16.74
C LYS A 44 -11.84 3.54 -16.81
N LYS A 45 -11.99 4.73 -17.35
CA LYS A 45 -10.88 5.68 -17.46
C LYS A 45 -10.37 6.10 -16.09
N ALA A 46 -11.26 6.42 -15.16
CA ALA A 46 -10.90 6.75 -13.79
C ALA A 46 -10.24 5.56 -13.09
N ALA A 47 -10.71 4.34 -13.35
CA ALA A 47 -10.12 3.13 -12.78
C ALA A 47 -8.70 2.89 -13.30
N VAL A 48 -8.46 3.09 -14.58
CA VAL A 48 -7.11 2.99 -15.18
C VAL A 48 -6.16 4.01 -14.56
N ASP A 49 -6.61 5.26 -14.47
CA ASP A 49 -5.79 6.35 -13.88
C ASP A 49 -5.51 6.09 -12.40
N ALA A 50 -6.51 5.63 -11.65
CA ALA A 50 -6.36 5.28 -10.25
C ALA A 50 -5.37 4.12 -10.05
N LEU A 51 -5.41 3.12 -10.92
CA LEU A 51 -4.45 2.00 -10.86
C LEU A 51 -3.02 2.45 -11.18
N LYS A 52 -2.85 3.33 -12.15
CA LYS A 52 -1.53 3.91 -12.46
C LYS A 52 -0.94 4.64 -11.26
N SER A 53 -1.76 5.33 -10.49
CA SER A 53 -1.34 6.02 -9.27
C SER A 53 -1.13 5.05 -8.10
N ALA A 54 -1.92 3.98 -8.03
CA ALA A 54 -1.85 2.98 -6.96
C ALA A 54 -0.64 2.05 -7.08
N GLN A 55 -0.24 1.69 -8.29
CA GLN A 55 0.86 0.76 -8.52
C GLN A 55 2.16 1.16 -7.80
N PRO A 56 2.66 2.40 -7.95
CA PRO A 56 3.86 2.83 -7.23
C PRO A 56 3.72 2.74 -5.71
N GLU A 57 2.56 3.07 -5.17
CA GLU A 57 2.30 3.00 -3.73
C GLU A 57 2.31 1.55 -3.23
N ILE A 58 1.70 0.63 -3.98
CA ILE A 58 1.70 -0.80 -3.66
C ILE A 58 3.12 -1.36 -3.73
N GLN A 59 3.88 -0.99 -4.75
CA GLN A 59 5.26 -1.42 -4.93
C GLN A 59 6.17 -0.90 -3.80
N ARG A 60 5.99 0.35 -3.38
CA ARG A 60 6.72 0.91 -2.24
C ARG A 60 6.37 0.18 -0.95
N GLY A 61 5.11 -0.17 -0.76
CA GLY A 61 4.66 -0.97 0.38
C GLY A 61 5.30 -2.34 0.41
N ALA A 62 5.43 -2.99 -0.74
CA ALA A 62 6.10 -4.28 -0.87
C ALA A 62 7.61 -4.16 -0.61
N ALA A 63 8.26 -3.13 -1.16
CA ALA A 63 9.68 -2.87 -0.95
C ALA A 63 10.00 -2.61 0.52
N ALA A 64 9.11 -1.90 1.22
CA ALA A 64 9.25 -1.62 2.65
C ALA A 64 8.78 -2.79 3.53
N ARG A 65 8.32 -3.88 2.94
CA ARG A 65 7.84 -5.10 3.61
C ARG A 65 6.62 -4.86 4.51
N VAL A 66 5.86 -3.81 4.29
CA VAL A 66 4.58 -3.59 4.99
C VAL A 66 3.43 -4.35 4.30
N VAL A 67 3.65 -4.74 3.04
CA VAL A 67 2.74 -5.59 2.28
C VAL A 67 3.59 -6.75 1.71
N ALA A 68 3.08 -7.98 1.79
CA ALA A 68 3.79 -9.12 1.22
C ALA A 68 3.90 -8.97 -0.30
N LYS A 69 5.09 -9.21 -0.84
CA LYS A 69 5.39 -9.05 -2.26
C LYS A 69 4.41 -9.81 -3.16
N ASN A 70 4.15 -11.07 -2.83
CA ASN A 70 3.24 -11.91 -3.62
C ASN A 70 1.79 -11.43 -3.52
N ALA A 71 1.38 -10.98 -2.34
CA ALA A 71 0.05 -10.41 -2.13
C ALA A 71 -0.12 -9.10 -2.92
N ALA A 72 0.91 -8.25 -2.94
CA ALA A 72 0.91 -7.01 -3.70
C ALA A 72 0.75 -7.28 -5.20
N SER A 73 1.56 -8.18 -5.75
CA SER A 73 1.50 -8.55 -7.16
C SER A 73 0.14 -9.13 -7.54
N ARG A 74 -0.41 -10.00 -6.70
CA ARG A 74 -1.73 -10.60 -6.91
C ARG A 74 -2.82 -9.55 -6.90
N ARG A 75 -2.75 -8.60 -5.98
CA ARG A 75 -3.72 -7.51 -5.87
C ARG A 75 -3.75 -6.65 -7.14
N VAL A 76 -2.58 -6.23 -7.60
CA VAL A 76 -2.45 -5.43 -8.83
C VAL A 76 -2.99 -6.20 -10.03
N SER A 77 -2.63 -7.48 -10.15
CA SER A 77 -3.09 -8.35 -11.22
C SER A 77 -4.62 -8.48 -11.25
N ARG A 78 -5.24 -8.70 -10.08
CA ARG A 78 -6.70 -8.81 -9.95
C ARG A 78 -7.41 -7.51 -10.29
N LEU A 79 -6.90 -6.38 -9.82
CA LEU A 79 -7.46 -5.07 -10.14
C LEU A 79 -7.38 -4.79 -11.63
N ASN A 80 -6.25 -5.10 -12.25
CA ASN A 80 -6.07 -4.94 -13.69
C ASN A 80 -7.06 -5.80 -14.49
N ALA A 81 -7.26 -7.06 -14.07
CA ALA A 81 -8.23 -7.96 -14.71
C ALA A 81 -9.66 -7.42 -14.60
N ARG A 82 -10.03 -6.89 -13.44
CA ARG A 82 -11.35 -6.28 -13.24
C ARG A 82 -11.56 -5.07 -14.14
N ILE A 83 -10.55 -4.23 -14.28
CA ILE A 83 -10.60 -3.06 -15.16
C ILE A 83 -10.74 -3.47 -16.62
N LYS A 84 -10.00 -4.48 -17.05
CA LYS A 84 -10.10 -5.01 -18.42
C LYS A 84 -11.48 -5.56 -18.75
N ALA A 85 -12.16 -6.12 -17.74
CA ALA A 85 -13.50 -6.65 -17.89
C ALA A 85 -14.58 -5.56 -17.96
N MET A 86 -14.24 -4.32 -17.67
CA MET A 86 -15.18 -3.19 -17.74
C MET A 86 -15.47 -2.81 -19.18
N ALA A 87 -16.71 -2.42 -19.42
CA ALA A 87 -17.15 -2.01 -20.76
C ALA A 87 -16.56 -0.66 -21.20
#